data_5e545c2d4789de37f3e9dbcb91c88420
#
_entry.id   5e545c2d4789de37f3e9dbcb91c88420
#
_cell.length_a   1.000
_cell.length_b   1.000
_cell.length_c   1.000
_cell.angle_alpha   90.00
_cell.angle_beta   90.00
_cell.angle_gamma   90.00
#
_symmetry.space_group_name_H-M   'P 1'
#
loop_
_entity.id
_entity.type
_entity.pdbx_description
1 polymer ?
#
loop_
_entity_poly.entity_id
_entity_poly.type
_entity_poly.pdbx_seq_one_letter_code
_entity_poly.pdbx_strand_id
1 'polypeptide(L)'
;MISEAQFQAELQLLISNAIREDVGSGDYSSLACIPDTAHGQAKLLVKDQGIIAGVEAAKMIFEHVDPKLKVKTFIEDGTHVEYGEVVFEVSGSSQSILKAERVVLNTMQRMSAIATKTSHLMKLLEGTNAKILDTRKTTPNFRVAEKWAVKIGGGENHRFALYDMIMLKDNHIDFAGGITRAISKTKEYLKEHNLDLKIIVEARNLDEIREILLSDGVYRILIDNFNYADTKTAVNLIGTKCQTESSGNISEKTVREYALCGVNYISSGALTHSVYNMDLSLKAF
;
A
#
# COMPACT_ATOMS: atom_id res chain seq x y z
N MET A 1 -10.02 -8.49 -0.60
CA MET A 1 -8.97 -8.00 0.34
C MET A 1 -8.56 -9.16 1.23
N ILE A 2 -7.29 -9.25 1.60
CA ILE A 2 -6.81 -10.31 2.50
C ILE A 2 -7.45 -10.19 3.89
N SER A 3 -7.60 -11.31 4.59
CA SER A 3 -8.12 -11.35 5.96
C SER A 3 -7.11 -10.75 6.94
N GLU A 4 -7.56 -10.36 8.13
CA GLU A 4 -6.67 -9.89 9.21
C GLU A 4 -5.60 -10.93 9.56
N ALA A 5 -5.98 -12.20 9.67
CA ALA A 5 -5.02 -13.29 9.93
C ALA A 5 -3.94 -13.41 8.85
N GLN A 6 -4.33 -13.24 7.59
CA GLN A 6 -3.38 -13.26 6.47
C GLN A 6 -2.48 -12.02 6.48
N PHE A 7 -3.02 -10.84 6.80
CA PHE A 7 -2.24 -9.62 6.96
C PHE A 7 -1.16 -9.78 8.04
N GLN A 8 -1.53 -10.32 9.20
CA GLN A 8 -0.60 -10.57 10.29
C GLN A 8 0.48 -11.60 9.90
N ALA A 9 0.12 -12.66 9.19
CA ALA A 9 1.08 -13.66 8.72
C ALA A 9 2.10 -13.07 7.73
N GLU A 10 1.65 -12.26 6.76
CA GLU A 10 2.53 -11.59 5.80
C GLU A 10 3.47 -10.58 6.49
N LEU A 11 2.99 -9.86 7.50
CA LEU A 11 3.80 -8.90 8.26
C LEU A 11 4.87 -9.60 9.11
N GLN A 12 4.52 -10.69 9.78
CA GLN A 12 5.48 -11.52 10.53
C GLN A 12 6.56 -12.12 9.62
N LEU A 13 6.17 -12.59 8.44
CA LEU A 13 7.11 -13.11 7.43
C LEU A 13 8.08 -12.00 6.95
N LEU A 14 7.55 -10.80 6.67
CA LEU A 14 8.37 -9.64 6.31
C LEU A 14 9.39 -9.32 7.40
N ILE A 15 8.96 -9.21 8.66
CA ILE A 15 9.83 -8.88 9.80
C ILE A 15 10.92 -9.95 9.98
N SER A 16 10.54 -11.23 9.99
CA SER A 16 11.49 -12.33 10.14
C SER A 16 12.55 -12.35 9.04
N ASN A 17 12.13 -12.11 7.78
CA ASN A 17 13.05 -12.07 6.65
C ASN A 17 13.97 -10.85 6.71
N ALA A 18 13.47 -9.67 7.09
CA ALA A 18 14.27 -8.44 7.22
C ALA A 18 15.32 -8.57 8.33
N ILE A 19 14.95 -9.07 9.49
CA ILE A 19 15.91 -9.31 10.59
C ILE A 19 16.94 -10.38 10.20
N ARG A 20 16.53 -11.45 9.55
CA ARG A 20 17.46 -12.47 9.04
C ARG A 20 18.46 -11.89 8.04
N GLU A 21 18.01 -11.02 7.13
CA GLU A 21 18.84 -10.37 6.12
C GLU A 21 19.86 -9.43 6.75
N ASP A 22 19.44 -8.59 7.69
CA ASP A 22 20.26 -7.53 8.28
C ASP A 22 21.21 -8.04 9.35
N VAL A 23 20.79 -9.01 10.16
CA VAL A 23 21.57 -9.51 11.32
C VAL A 23 22.41 -10.74 10.96
N GLY A 24 21.88 -11.66 10.16
CA GLY A 24 22.58 -12.89 9.79
C GLY A 24 23.12 -13.67 10.99
N SER A 25 24.43 -13.80 11.08
CA SER A 25 25.15 -14.49 12.17
C SER A 25 25.40 -13.61 13.41
N GLY A 26 25.12 -12.30 13.36
CA GLY A 26 25.22 -11.41 14.51
C GLY A 26 25.60 -9.97 14.16
N ASP A 27 25.23 -9.03 15.03
CA ASP A 27 25.71 -7.64 15.01
C ASP A 27 27.08 -7.57 15.67
N TYR A 28 28.13 -7.76 14.88
CA TYR A 28 29.51 -7.80 15.39
C TYR A 28 29.97 -6.48 15.99
N SER A 29 29.42 -5.34 15.56
CA SER A 29 29.75 -4.04 16.14
C SER A 29 29.26 -3.96 17.59
N SER A 30 27.98 -4.27 17.81
CA SER A 30 27.41 -4.28 19.17
C SER A 30 28.06 -5.35 20.05
N LEU A 31 28.27 -6.56 19.51
CA LEU A 31 28.90 -7.64 20.25
C LEU A 31 30.35 -7.32 20.68
N ALA A 32 31.09 -6.56 19.87
CA ALA A 32 32.50 -6.21 20.16
C ALA A 32 32.66 -5.12 21.21
N CYS A 33 31.76 -4.13 21.28
CA CYS A 33 31.98 -2.96 22.10
C CYS A 33 30.93 -2.66 23.18
N ILE A 34 29.80 -3.38 23.18
CA ILE A 34 28.72 -3.14 24.15
C ILE A 34 28.55 -4.38 25.02
N PRO A 35 28.68 -4.26 26.37
CA PRO A 35 28.42 -5.38 27.26
C PRO A 35 26.99 -5.92 27.09
N ASP A 36 26.83 -7.24 27.24
CA ASP A 36 25.51 -7.92 27.16
C ASP A 36 24.52 -7.46 28.24
N THR A 37 25.08 -6.98 29.38
CA THR A 37 24.31 -6.41 30.49
C THR A 37 23.94 -4.92 30.29
N ALA A 38 24.41 -4.27 29.20
CA ALA A 38 24.14 -2.86 28.96
C ALA A 38 22.66 -2.63 28.64
N HIS A 39 22.06 -1.71 29.37
CA HIS A 39 20.70 -1.21 29.13
C HIS A 39 20.75 0.25 28.73
N GLY A 40 19.91 0.65 27.77
CA GLY A 40 19.86 2.01 27.27
C GLY A 40 18.47 2.42 26.87
N GLN A 41 18.40 3.65 26.40
CA GLN A 41 17.18 4.25 25.86
C GLN A 41 17.50 4.93 24.54
N ALA A 42 16.56 4.90 23.60
CA ALA A 42 16.65 5.65 22.35
C ALA A 42 15.28 6.22 22.00
N LYS A 43 15.30 7.37 21.30
CA LYS A 43 14.08 8.05 20.82
C LYS A 43 14.09 8.18 19.31
N LEU A 44 12.93 7.97 18.69
CA LEU A 44 12.70 8.21 17.28
C LEU A 44 12.37 9.68 17.05
N LEU A 45 13.23 10.36 16.29
CA LEU A 45 13.12 11.77 15.94
C LEU A 45 12.72 11.93 14.48
N VAL A 46 11.75 12.79 14.23
CA VAL A 46 11.38 13.25 12.90
C VAL A 46 12.40 14.27 12.41
N LYS A 47 12.93 14.06 11.19
CA LYS A 47 13.89 14.97 10.52
C LYS A 47 13.31 15.58 9.25
N ASP A 48 12.03 15.43 9.04
CA ASP A 48 11.25 15.87 7.89
C ASP A 48 9.86 16.31 8.36
N GLN A 49 8.88 16.37 7.45
CA GLN A 49 7.47 16.61 7.77
C GLN A 49 6.56 15.72 6.94
N GLY A 50 5.40 15.36 7.44
CA GLY A 50 4.41 14.54 6.72
C GLY A 50 3.56 13.67 7.61
N ILE A 51 3.05 12.56 7.09
CA ILE A 51 2.25 11.59 7.84
C ILE A 51 3.15 10.47 8.34
N ILE A 52 3.25 10.33 9.65
CA ILE A 52 4.01 9.22 10.25
C ILE A 52 3.27 7.89 10.01
N ALA A 53 4.02 6.85 9.62
CA ALA A 53 3.48 5.51 9.43
C ALA A 53 4.51 4.42 9.73
N GLY A 54 4.03 3.30 10.28
CA GLY A 54 4.85 2.16 10.68
C GLY A 54 5.23 2.15 12.16
N VAL A 55 4.55 2.93 13.00
CA VAL A 55 4.75 2.92 14.47
C VAL A 55 4.39 1.53 15.02
N GLU A 56 3.26 0.97 14.62
CA GLU A 56 2.88 -0.39 15.02
C GLU A 56 3.82 -1.45 14.44
N ALA A 57 4.28 -1.29 13.20
CA ALA A 57 5.30 -2.17 12.62
C ALA A 57 6.63 -2.10 13.42
N ALA A 58 7.04 -0.92 13.85
CA ALA A 58 8.23 -0.74 14.69
C ALA A 58 8.11 -1.48 16.02
N LYS A 59 6.96 -1.40 16.70
CA LYS A 59 6.69 -2.17 17.94
C LYS A 59 6.85 -3.67 17.69
N MET A 60 6.27 -4.20 16.61
CA MET A 60 6.37 -5.62 16.24
C MET A 60 7.82 -6.03 15.90
N ILE A 61 8.61 -5.14 15.26
CA ILE A 61 10.03 -5.40 14.97
C ILE A 61 10.83 -5.47 16.26
N PHE A 62 10.64 -4.52 17.20
CA PHE A 62 11.29 -4.52 18.49
C PHE A 62 10.94 -5.77 19.30
N GLU A 63 9.65 -6.14 19.37
CA GLU A 63 9.18 -7.35 20.05
C GLU A 63 9.77 -8.63 19.43
N HIS A 64 9.87 -8.68 18.10
CA HIS A 64 10.48 -9.82 17.40
C HIS A 64 11.98 -9.98 17.72
N VAL A 65 12.72 -8.86 17.84
CA VAL A 65 14.15 -8.88 18.18
C VAL A 65 14.38 -9.23 19.64
N ASP A 66 13.61 -8.62 20.54
CA ASP A 66 13.68 -8.86 21.97
C ASP A 66 12.36 -8.46 22.67
N PRO A 67 11.55 -9.42 23.11
CA PRO A 67 10.25 -9.15 23.75
C PRO A 67 10.36 -8.42 25.10
N LYS A 68 11.56 -8.20 25.63
CA LYS A 68 11.80 -7.42 26.86
C LYS A 68 11.96 -5.93 26.59
N LEU A 69 12.13 -5.52 25.33
CA LEU A 69 12.15 -4.11 24.96
C LEU A 69 10.81 -3.46 25.26
N LYS A 70 10.84 -2.22 25.78
CA LYS A 70 9.64 -1.44 26.08
C LYS A 70 9.58 -0.24 25.16
N VAL A 71 8.50 -0.12 24.38
CA VAL A 71 8.25 1.02 23.50
C VAL A 71 7.17 1.89 24.12
N LYS A 72 7.46 3.17 24.33
CA LYS A 72 6.53 4.20 24.78
C LYS A 72 6.21 5.13 23.62
N THR A 73 5.01 5.02 23.07
CA THR A 73 4.55 5.82 21.93
C THR A 73 4.01 7.17 22.39
N PHE A 74 4.31 8.23 21.65
CA PHE A 74 3.79 9.59 21.84
C PHE A 74 2.94 10.02 20.65
N ILE A 75 3.23 9.52 19.44
CA ILE A 75 2.56 9.86 18.20
C ILE A 75 2.19 8.56 17.48
N GLU A 76 0.93 8.41 17.14
CA GLU A 76 0.37 7.21 16.49
C GLU A 76 0.40 7.32 14.95
N ASP A 77 0.29 6.17 14.28
CA ASP A 77 0.20 6.09 12.83
C ASP A 77 -0.92 6.99 12.27
N GLY A 78 -0.66 7.67 11.17
CA GLY A 78 -1.60 8.57 10.50
C GLY A 78 -1.56 10.02 10.99
N THR A 79 -0.81 10.32 12.03
CA THR A 79 -0.65 11.69 12.54
C THR A 79 0.29 12.49 11.63
N HIS A 80 -0.04 13.76 11.39
CA HIS A 80 0.88 14.70 10.76
C HIS A 80 1.98 15.09 11.74
N VAL A 81 3.23 15.02 11.30
CA VAL A 81 4.42 15.32 12.11
C VAL A 81 5.30 16.37 11.45
N GLU A 82 6.02 17.10 12.31
CA GLU A 82 6.96 18.15 11.94
C GLU A 82 8.38 17.81 12.41
N TYR A 83 9.35 18.53 11.85
CA TYR A 83 10.76 18.38 12.23
C TYR A 83 11.00 18.56 13.73
N GLY A 84 11.71 17.61 14.34
CA GLY A 84 12.12 17.64 15.75
C GLY A 84 11.16 16.93 16.71
N GLU A 85 9.99 16.49 16.26
CA GLU A 85 9.07 15.73 17.10
C GLU A 85 9.61 14.35 17.44
N VAL A 86 9.25 13.85 18.62
CA VAL A 86 9.58 12.51 19.13
C VAL A 86 8.37 11.60 18.96
N VAL A 87 8.51 10.57 18.14
CA VAL A 87 7.40 9.63 17.85
C VAL A 87 7.26 8.60 18.96
N PHE A 88 8.35 8.02 19.39
CA PHE A 88 8.39 7.07 20.51
C PHE A 88 9.77 7.03 21.18
N GLU A 89 9.80 6.45 22.37
CA GLU A 89 11.02 6.02 23.07
C GLU A 89 11.04 4.48 23.19
N VAL A 90 12.21 3.89 23.02
CA VAL A 90 12.46 2.47 23.28
C VAL A 90 13.51 2.31 24.37
N SER A 91 13.30 1.36 25.28
CA SER A 91 14.21 1.08 26.40
C SER A 91 14.41 -0.41 26.62
N GLY A 92 15.61 -0.82 27.03
CA GLY A 92 15.98 -2.20 27.32
C GLY A 92 17.43 -2.50 26.95
N SER A 93 17.73 -3.72 26.49
CA SER A 93 19.06 -4.11 26.04
C SER A 93 19.57 -3.20 24.94
N SER A 94 20.74 -2.57 25.16
CA SER A 94 21.36 -1.69 24.18
C SER A 94 21.72 -2.42 22.87
N GLN A 95 22.18 -3.66 22.96
CA GLN A 95 22.44 -4.50 21.78
C GLN A 95 21.17 -4.81 21.00
N SER A 96 20.05 -5.10 21.69
CA SER A 96 18.76 -5.39 21.04
C SER A 96 18.18 -4.15 20.34
N ILE A 97 18.30 -2.96 20.94
CA ILE A 97 17.87 -1.69 20.34
C ILE A 97 18.64 -1.43 19.03
N LEU A 98 19.98 -1.54 19.06
CA LEU A 98 20.83 -1.30 17.89
C LEU A 98 20.59 -2.33 16.78
N LYS A 99 20.38 -3.60 17.15
CA LYS A 99 20.05 -4.69 16.22
C LYS A 99 18.75 -4.42 15.45
N ALA A 100 17.74 -3.82 16.08
CA ALA A 100 16.47 -3.50 15.45
C ALA A 100 16.48 -2.19 14.65
N GLU A 101 17.39 -1.26 14.98
CA GLU A 101 17.39 0.13 14.54
C GLU A 101 17.20 0.28 13.03
N ARG A 102 18.02 -0.41 12.23
CA ARG A 102 18.00 -0.21 10.78
C ARG A 102 16.71 -0.70 10.13
N VAL A 103 16.22 -1.86 10.54
CA VAL A 103 14.97 -2.44 10.03
C VAL A 103 13.77 -1.56 10.43
N VAL A 104 13.74 -1.04 11.65
CA VAL A 104 12.71 -0.08 12.11
C VAL A 104 12.75 1.18 11.26
N LEU A 105 13.92 1.81 11.11
CA LEU A 105 14.06 3.05 10.35
C LEU A 105 13.67 2.85 8.89
N ASN A 106 14.20 1.84 8.21
CA ASN A 106 13.89 1.58 6.79
C ASN A 106 12.38 1.35 6.57
N THR A 107 11.74 0.62 7.48
CA THR A 107 10.31 0.35 7.43
C THR A 107 9.50 1.63 7.60
N MET A 108 9.75 2.38 8.66
CA MET A 108 8.99 3.58 8.98
C MET A 108 9.23 4.72 7.97
N GLN A 109 10.46 4.93 7.55
CA GLN A 109 10.82 5.94 6.54
C GLN A 109 10.06 5.70 5.22
N ARG A 110 10.01 4.44 4.79
CA ARG A 110 9.28 4.03 3.58
C ARG A 110 7.77 4.17 3.74
N MET A 111 7.22 3.66 4.83
CA MET A 111 5.78 3.71 5.10
C MET A 111 5.30 5.16 5.26
N SER A 112 6.05 6.00 5.97
CA SER A 112 5.71 7.42 6.15
C SER A 112 5.72 8.20 4.84
N ALA A 113 6.67 7.92 3.95
CA ALA A 113 6.70 8.53 2.61
C ALA A 113 5.46 8.18 1.79
N ILE A 114 5.04 6.91 1.82
CA ILE A 114 3.84 6.43 1.11
C ILE A 114 2.57 7.03 1.71
N ALA A 115 2.45 7.05 3.04
CA ALA A 115 1.31 7.65 3.73
C ALA A 115 1.20 9.15 3.44
N THR A 116 2.32 9.88 3.48
CA THR A 116 2.39 11.31 3.15
C THR A 116 1.93 11.58 1.72
N LYS A 117 2.46 10.84 0.74
CA LYS A 117 2.04 10.98 -0.65
C LYS A 117 0.58 10.64 -0.87
N THR A 118 0.09 9.59 -0.21
CA THR A 118 -1.32 9.18 -0.29
C THR A 118 -2.22 10.28 0.29
N SER A 119 -1.90 10.79 1.47
CA SER A 119 -2.64 11.88 2.12
C SER A 119 -2.66 13.14 1.26
N HIS A 120 -1.54 13.48 0.62
CA HIS A 120 -1.47 14.59 -0.32
C HIS A 120 -2.43 14.40 -1.50
N LEU A 121 -2.43 13.23 -2.15
CA LEU A 121 -3.36 12.95 -3.25
C LEU A 121 -4.82 12.92 -2.79
N MET A 122 -5.12 12.39 -1.59
CA MET A 122 -6.47 12.43 -1.03
C MET A 122 -6.98 13.86 -0.81
N LYS A 123 -6.13 14.78 -0.35
CA LYS A 123 -6.48 16.22 -0.25
C LYS A 123 -6.84 16.83 -1.61
N LEU A 124 -6.17 16.43 -2.70
CA LEU A 124 -6.51 16.89 -4.04
C LEU A 124 -7.88 16.38 -4.52
N LEU A 125 -8.39 15.29 -3.94
CA LEU A 125 -9.71 14.73 -4.24
C LEU A 125 -10.84 15.33 -3.41
N GLU A 126 -10.57 16.23 -2.47
CA GLU A 126 -11.59 16.85 -1.62
C GLU A 126 -12.70 17.51 -2.46
N GLY A 127 -13.96 17.28 -2.06
CA GLY A 127 -15.15 17.72 -2.77
C GLY A 127 -15.57 16.82 -3.94
N THR A 128 -14.88 15.68 -4.15
CA THR A 128 -15.29 14.62 -5.09
C THR A 128 -15.65 13.34 -4.35
N ASN A 129 -16.27 12.38 -5.05
CA ASN A 129 -16.56 11.05 -4.49
C ASN A 129 -15.48 10.01 -4.80
N ALA A 130 -14.43 10.40 -5.51
CA ALA A 130 -13.37 9.49 -5.93
C ALA A 130 -12.45 9.13 -4.76
N LYS A 131 -11.95 7.88 -4.74
CA LYS A 131 -10.98 7.38 -3.78
C LYS A 131 -9.73 6.94 -4.50
N ILE A 132 -8.57 7.18 -3.87
CA ILE A 132 -7.29 6.73 -4.42
C ILE A 132 -7.04 5.27 -4.06
N LEU A 133 -6.55 4.48 -5.02
CA LEU A 133 -6.14 3.09 -4.82
C LEU A 133 -4.64 2.93 -5.08
N ASP A 134 -4.04 2.03 -4.32
CA ASP A 134 -2.73 1.48 -4.68
C ASP A 134 -2.83 0.50 -5.87
N THR A 135 -1.71 -0.15 -6.15
CA THR A 135 -1.60 -1.19 -7.19
C THR A 135 -0.74 -2.35 -6.70
N ARG A 136 -0.42 -3.30 -7.59
CA ARG A 136 0.59 -4.33 -7.34
C ARG A 136 2.02 -3.91 -7.71
N LYS A 137 2.23 -2.65 -8.11
CA LYS A 137 3.56 -2.08 -8.39
C LYS A 137 4.27 -1.71 -7.08
N THR A 138 4.49 -2.71 -6.24
CA THR A 138 5.12 -2.61 -4.91
C THR A 138 6.52 -3.19 -4.93
N THR A 139 7.34 -2.80 -3.96
CA THR A 139 8.63 -3.44 -3.71
C THR A 139 8.42 -4.92 -3.40
N PRO A 140 9.16 -5.85 -4.07
CA PRO A 140 9.07 -7.27 -3.76
C PRO A 140 9.27 -7.54 -2.25
N ASN A 141 8.46 -8.45 -1.70
CA ASN A 141 8.42 -8.81 -0.28
C ASN A 141 8.03 -7.70 0.71
N PHE A 142 7.83 -6.46 0.26
CA PHE A 142 7.44 -5.34 1.13
C PHE A 142 5.98 -4.87 0.91
N ARG A 143 5.20 -5.60 0.11
CA ARG A 143 3.83 -5.23 -0.29
C ARG A 143 2.88 -5.00 0.88
N VAL A 144 2.94 -5.82 1.91
CA VAL A 144 2.05 -5.71 3.07
C VAL A 144 2.23 -4.36 3.76
N ALA A 145 3.46 -3.92 3.99
CA ALA A 145 3.78 -2.65 4.62
C ALA A 145 3.42 -1.45 3.71
N GLU A 146 3.71 -1.52 2.40
CA GLU A 146 3.39 -0.44 1.46
C GLU A 146 1.87 -0.23 1.32
N LYS A 147 1.10 -1.32 1.23
CA LYS A 147 -0.37 -1.25 1.18
C LYS A 147 -0.99 -0.79 2.50
N TRP A 148 -0.39 -1.17 3.63
CA TRP A 148 -0.79 -0.65 4.92
C TRP A 148 -0.56 0.86 5.03
N ALA A 149 0.59 1.33 4.58
CA ALA A 149 0.92 2.76 4.53
C ALA A 149 -0.06 3.58 3.67
N VAL A 150 -0.55 3.02 2.54
CA VAL A 150 -1.60 3.66 1.73
C VAL A 150 -2.89 3.84 2.55
N LYS A 151 -3.30 2.83 3.33
CA LYS A 151 -4.48 2.95 4.21
C LYS A 151 -4.27 4.00 5.30
N ILE A 152 -3.09 4.03 5.93
CA ILE A 152 -2.73 5.04 6.95
C ILE A 152 -2.81 6.45 6.35
N GLY A 153 -2.41 6.64 5.10
CA GLY A 153 -2.52 7.92 4.39
C GLY A 153 -3.93 8.27 3.90
N GLY A 154 -4.95 7.46 4.21
CA GLY A 154 -6.36 7.70 3.85
C GLY A 154 -6.80 7.15 2.50
N GLY A 155 -5.94 6.44 1.77
CA GLY A 155 -6.28 5.72 0.55
C GLY A 155 -6.93 4.35 0.82
N GLU A 156 -7.30 3.67 -0.25
CA GLU A 156 -7.83 2.30 -0.20
C GLU A 156 -6.88 1.33 -0.94
N ASN A 157 -6.98 0.04 -0.61
CA ASN A 157 -6.19 -0.97 -1.29
C ASN A 157 -6.94 -1.55 -2.50
N HIS A 158 -6.27 -1.64 -3.63
CA HIS A 158 -6.62 -2.55 -4.71
C HIS A 158 -6.29 -4.00 -4.30
N ARG A 159 -6.62 -5.00 -5.14
CA ARG A 159 -6.28 -6.40 -4.86
C ARG A 159 -4.85 -6.54 -4.33
N PHE A 160 -4.69 -7.40 -3.34
CA PHE A 160 -3.41 -7.65 -2.72
C PHE A 160 -2.46 -8.41 -3.66
N ALA A 161 -2.98 -9.45 -4.32
CA ALA A 161 -2.17 -10.31 -5.18
C ALA A 161 -2.97 -10.76 -6.43
N LEU A 162 -2.69 -11.95 -6.94
CA LEU A 162 -3.39 -12.52 -8.08
C LEU A 162 -4.59 -13.39 -7.68
N TYR A 163 -4.68 -13.75 -6.40
CA TYR A 163 -5.63 -14.72 -5.87
C TYR A 163 -6.85 -14.09 -5.17
N ASP A 164 -6.84 -12.81 -4.83
CA ASP A 164 -7.91 -12.17 -4.05
C ASP A 164 -8.92 -11.37 -4.87
N MET A 165 -8.67 -11.24 -6.19
CA MET A 165 -9.58 -10.58 -7.14
C MET A 165 -9.14 -10.86 -8.57
N ILE A 166 -10.07 -11.13 -9.47
CA ILE A 166 -9.78 -11.29 -10.89
C ILE A 166 -9.69 -9.92 -11.56
N MET A 167 -8.68 -9.75 -12.39
CA MET A 167 -8.52 -8.57 -13.26
C MET A 167 -8.20 -9.06 -14.66
N LEU A 168 -9.14 -8.87 -15.57
CA LEU A 168 -8.98 -9.15 -16.99
C LEU A 168 -8.35 -7.92 -17.64
N LYS A 169 -7.09 -8.05 -18.01
CA LYS A 169 -6.32 -7.03 -18.70
C LYS A 169 -6.31 -7.29 -20.20
N ASP A 170 -5.79 -6.32 -20.97
CA ASP A 170 -5.61 -6.38 -22.41
C ASP A 170 -5.13 -7.76 -22.92
N ASN A 171 -4.01 -8.24 -22.41
CA ASN A 171 -3.45 -9.53 -22.80
C ASN A 171 -4.36 -10.73 -22.45
N HIS A 172 -5.09 -10.67 -21.33
CA HIS A 172 -6.05 -11.74 -20.98
C HIS A 172 -7.21 -11.76 -21.98
N ILE A 173 -7.71 -10.58 -22.35
CA ILE A 173 -8.81 -10.41 -23.30
C ILE A 173 -8.39 -10.88 -24.69
N ASP A 174 -7.21 -10.48 -25.16
CA ASP A 174 -6.68 -10.81 -26.48
C ASP A 174 -6.43 -12.34 -26.59
N PHE A 175 -5.80 -12.95 -25.59
CA PHE A 175 -5.58 -14.42 -25.58
C PHE A 175 -6.86 -15.22 -25.39
N ALA A 176 -7.89 -14.68 -24.74
CA ALA A 176 -9.18 -15.36 -24.63
C ALA A 176 -10.00 -15.31 -25.94
N GLY A 177 -9.65 -14.40 -26.86
CA GLY A 177 -10.37 -14.18 -28.12
C GLY A 177 -11.53 -13.19 -27.98
N GLY A 178 -11.38 -12.14 -27.13
CA GLY A 178 -12.31 -11.05 -26.92
C GLY A 178 -12.89 -10.93 -25.53
N ILE A 179 -13.51 -9.81 -25.25
CA ILE A 179 -14.04 -9.41 -23.93
C ILE A 179 -15.14 -10.34 -23.46
N THR A 180 -16.17 -10.54 -24.27
CA THR A 180 -17.32 -11.39 -23.95
C THR A 180 -16.87 -12.80 -23.60
N ARG A 181 -15.92 -13.35 -24.39
CA ARG A 181 -15.40 -14.70 -24.16
C ARG A 181 -14.53 -14.77 -22.90
N ALA A 182 -13.72 -13.75 -22.63
CA ALA A 182 -12.91 -13.67 -21.41
C ALA A 182 -13.79 -13.66 -20.16
N ILE A 183 -14.85 -12.84 -20.13
CA ILE A 183 -15.79 -12.73 -19.01
C ILE A 183 -16.53 -14.05 -18.82
N SER A 184 -17.06 -14.66 -19.91
CA SER A 184 -17.80 -15.94 -19.82
C SER A 184 -16.94 -17.05 -19.23
N LYS A 185 -15.74 -17.26 -19.77
CA LYS A 185 -14.80 -18.27 -19.24
C LYS A 185 -14.41 -18.02 -17.79
N THR A 186 -14.24 -16.73 -17.41
CA THR A 186 -13.96 -16.38 -16.03
C THR A 186 -15.10 -16.76 -15.09
N LYS A 187 -16.34 -16.51 -15.47
CA LYS A 187 -17.52 -16.88 -14.68
C LYS A 187 -17.68 -18.40 -14.57
N GLU A 188 -17.44 -19.12 -15.64
CA GLU A 188 -17.42 -20.60 -15.66
C GLU A 188 -16.37 -21.13 -14.68
N TYR A 189 -15.13 -20.63 -14.77
CA TYR A 189 -14.04 -20.99 -13.86
C TYR A 189 -14.36 -20.73 -12.40
N LEU A 190 -14.91 -19.56 -12.06
CA LEU A 190 -15.32 -19.22 -10.69
C LEU A 190 -16.37 -20.20 -10.16
N LYS A 191 -17.36 -20.53 -10.98
CA LYS A 191 -18.41 -21.49 -10.63
C LYS A 191 -17.86 -22.92 -10.43
N GLU A 192 -17.04 -23.39 -11.35
CA GLU A 192 -16.43 -24.74 -11.28
C GLU A 192 -15.54 -24.92 -10.05
N HIS A 193 -14.82 -23.86 -9.63
CA HIS A 193 -13.90 -23.91 -8.50
C HIS A 193 -14.51 -23.40 -7.18
N ASN A 194 -15.82 -23.08 -7.19
CA ASN A 194 -16.53 -22.52 -6.03
C ASN A 194 -15.81 -21.30 -5.41
N LEU A 195 -15.38 -20.34 -6.26
CA LEU A 195 -14.68 -19.13 -5.87
C LEU A 195 -15.61 -17.92 -5.94
N ASP A 196 -15.69 -17.15 -4.84
CA ASP A 196 -16.41 -15.87 -4.79
C ASP A 196 -15.42 -14.69 -4.93
N LEU A 197 -14.92 -14.48 -6.15
CA LEU A 197 -13.99 -13.41 -6.46
C LEU A 197 -14.65 -12.34 -7.35
N LYS A 198 -14.41 -11.09 -7.02
CA LYS A 198 -14.84 -9.95 -7.85
C LYS A 198 -14.09 -9.93 -9.17
N ILE A 199 -14.78 -9.54 -10.25
CA ILE A 199 -14.20 -9.42 -11.59
C ILE A 199 -14.05 -7.94 -11.93
N ILE A 200 -12.82 -7.51 -12.23
CA ILE A 200 -12.50 -6.22 -12.83
C ILE A 200 -12.10 -6.47 -14.29
N VAL A 201 -12.59 -5.62 -15.19
CA VAL A 201 -12.25 -5.68 -16.61
C VAL A 201 -11.64 -4.35 -17.02
N GLU A 202 -10.47 -4.41 -17.64
CA GLU A 202 -9.77 -3.26 -18.23
C GLU A 202 -10.37 -2.96 -19.61
N ALA A 203 -10.68 -1.68 -19.87
CA ALA A 203 -11.18 -1.20 -21.15
C ALA A 203 -10.21 -0.17 -21.74
N ARG A 204 -9.88 -0.32 -23.02
CA ARG A 204 -8.96 0.52 -23.79
C ARG A 204 -9.67 1.63 -24.58
N ASN A 205 -10.99 1.49 -24.76
CA ASN A 205 -11.82 2.44 -25.51
C ASN A 205 -13.31 2.30 -25.15
N LEU A 206 -14.16 3.21 -25.65
CA LEU A 206 -15.58 3.25 -25.36
C LEU A 206 -16.36 2.05 -25.94
N ASP A 207 -15.90 1.44 -27.04
CA ASP A 207 -16.56 0.28 -27.63
C ASP A 207 -16.36 -0.96 -26.76
N GLU A 208 -15.17 -1.14 -26.18
CA GLU A 208 -14.92 -2.18 -25.20
C GLU A 208 -15.79 -2.02 -23.94
N ILE A 209 -16.01 -0.77 -23.47
CA ILE A 209 -16.95 -0.52 -22.37
C ILE A 209 -18.36 -0.97 -22.75
N ARG A 210 -18.84 -0.65 -23.97
CA ARG A 210 -20.14 -1.10 -24.43
C ARG A 210 -20.25 -2.63 -24.44
N GLU A 211 -19.21 -3.31 -24.92
CA GLU A 211 -19.15 -4.78 -24.93
C GLU A 211 -19.17 -5.35 -23.51
N ILE A 212 -18.36 -4.81 -22.58
CA ILE A 212 -18.35 -5.24 -21.18
C ILE A 212 -19.74 -5.13 -20.56
N LEU A 213 -20.46 -4.04 -20.83
CA LEU A 213 -21.79 -3.76 -20.29
C LEU A 213 -22.90 -4.69 -20.82
N LEU A 214 -22.63 -5.50 -21.85
CA LEU A 214 -23.52 -6.58 -22.29
C LEU A 214 -23.41 -7.82 -21.41
N SER A 215 -22.37 -7.90 -20.58
CA SER A 215 -22.10 -9.01 -19.67
C SER A 215 -22.48 -8.65 -18.24
N ASP A 216 -23.11 -9.60 -17.52
CA ASP A 216 -23.40 -9.47 -16.09
C ASP A 216 -22.19 -9.92 -15.23
N GLY A 217 -22.17 -9.49 -13.97
CA GLY A 217 -21.21 -9.97 -12.97
C GLY A 217 -19.86 -9.26 -12.96
N VAL A 218 -19.68 -8.21 -13.77
CA VAL A 218 -18.51 -7.34 -13.69
C VAL A 218 -18.69 -6.39 -12.52
N TYR A 219 -17.74 -6.45 -11.57
CA TYR A 219 -17.75 -5.61 -10.39
C TYR A 219 -17.29 -4.18 -10.67
N ARG A 220 -16.24 -4.03 -11.51
CA ARG A 220 -15.65 -2.73 -11.84
C ARG A 220 -15.07 -2.73 -13.25
N ILE A 221 -15.22 -1.63 -13.94
CA ILE A 221 -14.53 -1.35 -15.21
C ILE A 221 -13.35 -0.42 -14.91
N LEU A 222 -12.14 -0.86 -15.28
CA LEU A 222 -10.94 -0.06 -15.23
C LEU A 222 -10.78 0.63 -16.58
N ILE A 223 -10.87 1.96 -16.57
CA ILE A 223 -10.77 2.85 -17.72
C ILE A 223 -9.31 3.22 -17.87
N ASP A 224 -8.58 2.54 -18.79
CA ASP A 224 -7.14 2.65 -18.89
C ASP A 224 -6.68 3.67 -19.92
N ASN A 225 -5.90 4.65 -19.49
CA ASN A 225 -5.28 5.70 -20.31
C ASN A 225 -6.26 6.55 -21.15
N PHE A 226 -7.52 6.70 -20.73
CA PHE A 226 -8.47 7.61 -21.39
C PHE A 226 -8.11 9.08 -21.10
N ASN A 227 -8.46 9.97 -22.05
CA ASN A 227 -8.51 11.40 -21.77
C ASN A 227 -9.73 11.75 -20.91
N TYR A 228 -9.82 12.98 -20.40
CA TYR A 228 -10.90 13.41 -19.49
C TYR A 228 -12.29 13.37 -20.16
N ALA A 229 -12.40 13.76 -21.44
CA ALA A 229 -13.66 13.77 -22.17
C ALA A 229 -14.22 12.35 -22.35
N ASP A 230 -13.37 11.42 -22.76
CA ASP A 230 -13.73 10.01 -22.91
C ASP A 230 -13.98 9.34 -21.55
N THR A 231 -13.22 9.69 -20.50
CA THR A 231 -13.47 9.21 -19.13
C THR A 231 -14.86 9.63 -18.65
N LYS A 232 -15.25 10.89 -18.85
CA LYS A 232 -16.57 11.38 -18.49
C LYS A 232 -17.68 10.67 -19.29
N THR A 233 -17.46 10.44 -20.58
CA THR A 233 -18.37 9.68 -21.44
C THR A 233 -18.50 8.24 -20.94
N ALA A 234 -17.40 7.60 -20.60
CA ALA A 234 -17.36 6.25 -20.03
C ALA A 234 -18.13 6.15 -18.71
N VAL A 235 -17.93 7.08 -17.79
CA VAL A 235 -18.66 7.15 -16.51
C VAL A 235 -20.16 7.26 -16.74
N ASN A 236 -20.60 8.14 -17.66
CA ASN A 236 -22.02 8.29 -17.99
C ASN A 236 -22.60 7.02 -18.64
N LEU A 237 -21.85 6.34 -19.50
CA LEU A 237 -22.26 5.11 -20.15
C LEU A 237 -22.39 3.95 -19.17
N ILE A 238 -21.46 3.82 -18.22
CA ILE A 238 -21.46 2.80 -17.18
C ILE A 238 -22.59 3.05 -16.17
N GLY A 239 -22.80 4.30 -15.78
CA GLY A 239 -23.84 4.70 -14.84
C GLY A 239 -23.69 3.97 -13.49
N THR A 240 -24.75 3.28 -13.07
CA THR A 240 -24.80 2.53 -11.79
C THR A 240 -24.61 1.02 -11.96
N LYS A 241 -24.34 0.53 -13.19
CA LYS A 241 -24.24 -0.90 -13.46
C LYS A 241 -23.05 -1.56 -12.75
N CYS A 242 -21.93 -0.88 -12.67
CA CYS A 242 -20.73 -1.32 -11.94
C CYS A 242 -19.88 -0.11 -11.53
N GLN A 243 -18.85 -0.37 -10.72
CA GLN A 243 -17.92 0.67 -10.31
C GLN A 243 -16.99 1.07 -11.45
N THR A 244 -16.47 2.30 -11.39
CA THR A 244 -15.53 2.85 -12.35
C THR A 244 -14.18 3.11 -11.68
N GLU A 245 -13.09 2.79 -12.36
CA GLU A 245 -11.74 3.07 -11.93
C GLU A 245 -10.96 3.72 -13.08
N SER A 246 -10.36 4.89 -12.86
CA SER A 246 -9.43 5.48 -13.81
C SER A 246 -8.00 5.06 -13.51
N SER A 247 -7.25 4.67 -14.54
CA SER A 247 -5.87 4.24 -14.47
C SER A 247 -5.06 4.81 -15.64
N GLY A 248 -3.74 4.80 -15.49
CA GLY A 248 -2.80 5.29 -16.50
C GLY A 248 -2.41 6.75 -16.31
N ASN A 249 -1.10 7.00 -16.21
CA ASN A 249 -0.49 8.34 -16.10
C ASN A 249 -1.08 9.26 -15.02
N ILE A 250 -1.56 8.68 -13.92
CA ILE A 250 -2.10 9.42 -12.77
C ILE A 250 -0.94 10.10 -12.01
N SER A 251 -1.05 11.41 -11.85
CA SER A 251 -0.10 12.27 -11.14
C SER A 251 -0.84 13.30 -10.30
N GLU A 252 -0.13 14.04 -9.48
CA GLU A 252 -0.68 15.17 -8.71
C GLU A 252 -1.37 16.22 -9.60
N LYS A 253 -0.86 16.41 -10.83
CA LYS A 253 -1.41 17.37 -11.79
C LYS A 253 -2.69 16.89 -12.48
N THR A 254 -2.92 15.58 -12.53
CA THR A 254 -4.00 14.97 -13.32
C THR A 254 -5.10 14.34 -12.47
N VAL A 255 -4.78 13.94 -11.22
CA VAL A 255 -5.69 13.16 -10.36
C VAL A 255 -7.03 13.83 -10.12
N ARG A 256 -7.04 15.17 -9.90
CA ARG A 256 -8.27 15.93 -9.64
C ARG A 256 -9.19 15.96 -10.86
N GLU A 257 -8.64 16.12 -12.05
CA GLU A 257 -9.42 16.16 -13.29
C GLU A 257 -10.11 14.82 -13.58
N TYR A 258 -9.43 13.70 -13.32
CA TYR A 258 -10.05 12.37 -13.39
C TYR A 258 -11.16 12.20 -12.35
N ALA A 259 -10.96 12.69 -11.13
CA ALA A 259 -11.98 12.65 -10.09
C ALA A 259 -13.25 13.46 -10.47
N LEU A 260 -13.06 14.64 -11.09
CA LEU A 260 -14.15 15.48 -11.59
C LEU A 260 -14.93 14.85 -12.77
N CYS A 261 -14.36 13.84 -13.44
CA CYS A 261 -15.09 13.04 -14.42
C CYS A 261 -16.16 12.14 -13.77
N GLY A 262 -16.13 11.97 -12.42
CA GLY A 262 -17.12 11.21 -11.65
C GLY A 262 -16.79 9.74 -11.45
N VAL A 263 -15.53 9.33 -11.63
CA VAL A 263 -15.10 7.94 -11.32
C VAL A 263 -15.18 7.64 -9.84
N ASN A 264 -15.43 6.37 -9.48
CA ASN A 264 -15.44 5.93 -8.09
C ASN A 264 -14.02 5.80 -7.51
N TYR A 265 -13.08 5.36 -8.36
CA TYR A 265 -11.70 5.08 -7.95
C TYR A 265 -10.69 5.62 -8.95
N ILE A 266 -9.51 5.93 -8.45
CA ILE A 266 -8.34 6.28 -9.24
C ILE A 266 -7.16 5.48 -8.71
N SER A 267 -6.58 4.60 -9.53
CA SER A 267 -5.41 3.82 -9.12
C SER A 267 -4.11 4.46 -9.57
N SER A 268 -3.14 4.53 -8.65
CA SER A 268 -1.82 5.10 -8.93
C SER A 268 -0.70 4.20 -8.40
N GLY A 269 0.13 3.68 -9.30
CA GLY A 269 1.36 2.96 -8.93
C GLY A 269 2.40 3.88 -8.30
N ALA A 270 2.35 5.18 -8.58
CA ALA A 270 3.30 6.16 -8.05
C ALA A 270 3.22 6.32 -6.52
N LEU A 271 2.14 5.87 -5.88
CA LEU A 271 2.04 5.81 -4.43
C LEU A 271 3.14 4.97 -3.79
N THR A 272 3.55 3.90 -4.49
CA THR A 272 4.48 2.91 -3.95
C THR A 272 5.83 2.88 -4.67
N HIS A 273 5.89 3.07 -6.00
CA HIS A 273 7.14 2.98 -6.73
C HIS A 273 7.91 4.31 -6.89
N SER A 274 7.31 5.46 -6.52
CA SER A 274 7.91 6.78 -6.76
C SER A 274 7.72 7.69 -5.54
N VAL A 275 8.33 7.29 -4.40
CA VAL A 275 8.36 8.09 -3.18
C VAL A 275 9.81 8.25 -2.69
N TYR A 276 10.10 9.39 -2.08
CA TYR A 276 11.33 9.62 -1.33
C TYR A 276 11.07 9.32 0.14
N ASN A 277 11.94 8.50 0.75
CA ASN A 277 11.80 8.12 2.15
C ASN A 277 11.82 9.36 3.06
N MET A 278 10.92 9.39 4.05
CA MET A 278 10.91 10.42 5.08
C MET A 278 12.17 10.29 5.95
N ASP A 279 12.83 11.40 6.25
CA ASP A 279 14.02 11.34 7.12
C ASP A 279 13.63 11.18 8.59
N LEU A 280 14.03 10.06 9.17
CA LEU A 280 13.82 9.68 10.58
C LEU A 280 15.14 9.22 11.19
N SER A 281 15.34 9.48 12.48
CA SER A 281 16.57 9.08 13.19
C SER A 281 16.26 8.50 14.56
N LEU A 282 16.84 7.34 14.90
CA LEU A 282 16.84 6.80 16.25
C LEU A 282 18.09 7.30 17.00
N LYS A 283 17.92 7.95 18.15
CA LYS A 283 19.00 8.56 18.93
C LYS A 283 19.00 8.06 20.37
N ALA A 284 20.10 7.47 20.77
CA ALA A 284 20.34 7.14 22.18
C ALA A 284 20.42 8.43 23.05
N PHE A 285 19.96 8.33 24.28
CA PHE A 285 20.00 9.41 25.27
C PHE A 285 20.10 8.89 26.70
#